data_546bf872f2c60d82a3df378fd6387ed3
#
_entry.id   546bf872f2c60d82a3df378fd6387ed3
#
_cell.length_a   1.000
_cell.length_b   1.000
_cell.length_c   1.000
_cell.angle_alpha   90.00
_cell.angle_beta   90.00
_cell.angle_gamma   90.00
#
_symmetry.space_group_name_H-M   'P 1'
#
loop_
_entity.id
_entity.type
_entity.pdbx_description
1 polymer ?
#
loop_
_entity_poly.entity_id
_entity_poly.type
_entity_poly.pdbx_seq_one_letter_code
_entity_poly.pdbx_strand_id
1 'polypeptide(L)'
;MKARIATLLCVLALGPANRLVFAQVDFSGSWNPLYHEDYPERFPGPELADYAGLPINAAARARGDAYDADRISVVMEYQCRPHGSDYSMRGSANLRITKDIDTDSEQPVAFKTHIGWMEMERTIWLDGRPHPPEAAVHSWAGFSTGVWEGNMLTITTTHLKPSYLRRNGIPRSDKAKVTEHWTRHGNILTVIVVIDDPVFLTEPLIRSENWMLDPGQEFLPQSCEPAPEIPAPKGTVPQHLPGTNPFLHEVADWYGLPVKATRGGAESMYPEFRQTMGKPEKPVPEKCDRYCTCGMNGGTCDLR
;
A
#
# COMPACT_ATOMS: atom_id res chain seq x y z
N MET A 1 -46.08 10.30 60.34
CA MET A 1 -46.09 9.58 59.07
C MET A 1 -45.47 10.38 57.89
N LYS A 2 -44.31 11.09 58.04
CA LYS A 2 -43.71 11.93 56.99
C LYS A 2 -42.21 11.69 56.79
N ALA A 3 -41.62 10.64 57.39
CA ALA A 3 -40.15 10.39 57.33
C ALA A 3 -39.72 9.13 56.61
N ARG A 4 -40.60 8.43 55.81
CA ARG A 4 -40.27 7.18 55.12
C ARG A 4 -40.30 7.24 53.60
N ILE A 5 -40.58 8.42 53.02
CA ILE A 5 -40.65 8.58 51.53
C ILE A 5 -39.34 9.14 50.94
N ALA A 6 -38.46 9.73 51.75
CA ALA A 6 -37.22 10.35 51.28
C ALA A 6 -36.07 9.35 50.95
N THR A 7 -36.14 8.12 51.47
CA THR A 7 -35.02 7.13 51.30
C THR A 7 -35.16 6.23 50.08
N LEU A 8 -36.29 6.26 49.37
CA LEU A 8 -36.53 5.39 48.20
C LEU A 8 -36.19 6.04 46.85
N LEU A 9 -35.93 7.34 46.84
CA LEU A 9 -35.58 8.07 45.57
C LEU A 9 -34.09 8.15 45.27
N CYS A 10 -33.19 7.79 46.17
CA CYS A 10 -31.73 7.81 45.94
C CYS A 10 -31.15 6.51 45.39
N VAL A 11 -31.93 5.43 45.30
CA VAL A 11 -31.43 4.12 44.80
C VAL A 11 -31.65 3.91 43.29
N LEU A 12 -32.46 4.78 42.65
CA LEU A 12 -32.76 4.67 41.20
C LEU A 12 -31.81 5.46 40.29
N ALA A 13 -30.82 6.18 40.84
CA ALA A 13 -29.88 6.98 40.07
C ALA A 13 -28.54 6.26 39.78
N LEU A 14 -28.35 5.04 40.26
CA LEU A 14 -27.20 4.17 39.94
C LEU A 14 -27.63 3.02 39.01
N GLY A 15 -28.30 3.38 37.92
CA GLY A 15 -28.40 2.46 36.79
C GLY A 15 -26.99 2.09 36.32
N PRO A 16 -26.69 0.80 36.04
CA PRO A 16 -25.41 0.46 35.44
C PRO A 16 -25.27 1.30 34.18
N ALA A 17 -24.27 2.18 34.16
CA ALA A 17 -23.85 2.77 32.88
C ALA A 17 -23.52 1.60 31.98
N ASN A 18 -24.45 1.19 31.13
CA ASN A 18 -24.21 0.27 30.07
C ASN A 18 -23.15 0.92 29.16
N ARG A 19 -21.88 0.75 29.55
CA ARG A 19 -20.80 0.93 28.59
C ARG A 19 -21.11 -0.13 27.51
N LEU A 20 -21.55 0.33 26.35
CA LEU A 20 -21.57 -0.49 25.16
C LEU A 20 -20.13 -0.98 24.98
N VAL A 21 -19.85 -2.18 25.46
CA VAL A 21 -18.60 -2.88 25.17
C VAL A 21 -18.76 -3.28 23.72
N PHE A 22 -18.29 -2.46 22.82
CA PHE A 22 -18.10 -2.87 21.45
C PHE A 22 -17.04 -3.98 21.49
N ALA A 23 -17.41 -5.20 21.15
CA ALA A 23 -16.45 -6.26 20.92
C ALA A 23 -15.54 -5.80 19.78
N GLN A 24 -14.26 -5.58 20.09
CA GLN A 24 -13.28 -5.22 19.07
C GLN A 24 -13.27 -6.31 17.98
N VAL A 25 -13.24 -5.89 16.73
CA VAL A 25 -13.19 -6.81 15.59
C VAL A 25 -11.85 -7.55 15.62
N ASP A 26 -11.88 -8.87 15.53
CA ASP A 26 -10.68 -9.70 15.43
C ASP A 26 -10.21 -9.79 13.99
N PHE A 27 -9.05 -9.23 13.68
CA PHE A 27 -8.40 -9.33 12.39
C PHE A 27 -7.46 -10.55 12.28
N SER A 28 -7.26 -11.32 13.36
CA SER A 28 -6.38 -12.48 13.34
C SER A 28 -6.83 -13.52 12.31
N GLY A 29 -5.85 -14.14 11.65
CA GLY A 29 -6.09 -15.16 10.65
C GLY A 29 -5.09 -15.12 9.50
N SER A 30 -5.30 -16.00 8.55
CA SER A 30 -4.61 -16.06 7.28
C SER A 30 -5.52 -15.51 6.19
N TRP A 31 -5.01 -14.65 5.34
CA TRP A 31 -5.78 -13.86 4.40
C TRP A 31 -5.20 -13.98 3.00
N ASN A 32 -6.06 -14.22 2.02
CA ASN A 32 -5.73 -14.28 0.60
C ASN A 32 -6.05 -12.94 -0.07
N PRO A 33 -5.15 -12.34 -0.86
CA PRO A 33 -5.43 -11.07 -1.54
C PRO A 33 -6.53 -11.25 -2.57
N LEU A 34 -7.48 -10.33 -2.60
CA LEU A 34 -8.46 -10.21 -3.67
C LEU A 34 -7.96 -9.17 -4.67
N TYR A 35 -7.62 -9.64 -5.86
CA TYR A 35 -7.20 -8.76 -6.93
C TYR A 35 -8.41 -8.09 -7.56
N HIS A 36 -8.27 -6.78 -7.76
CA HIS A 36 -9.25 -5.94 -8.42
C HIS A 36 -8.81 -5.59 -9.85
N GLU A 37 -9.48 -4.64 -10.43
CA GLU A 37 -9.17 -4.04 -11.73
C GLU A 37 -7.76 -3.42 -11.81
N ASP A 38 -7.14 -3.12 -10.66
CA ASP A 38 -5.75 -2.67 -10.60
C ASP A 38 -4.71 -3.80 -10.62
N TYR A 39 -5.14 -5.04 -10.89
CA TYR A 39 -4.26 -6.21 -10.96
C TYR A 39 -3.01 -6.00 -11.84
N PRO A 40 -3.09 -5.40 -13.03
CA PRO A 40 -1.90 -5.14 -13.85
C PRO A 40 -0.87 -4.23 -13.19
N GLU A 41 -1.29 -3.34 -12.29
CA GLU A 41 -0.38 -2.50 -11.52
C GLU A 41 0.32 -3.26 -10.37
N ARG A 42 -0.32 -4.32 -9.88
CA ARG A 42 0.22 -5.13 -8.78
C ARG A 42 1.19 -6.19 -9.31
N PHE A 43 0.79 -6.84 -10.40
CA PHE A 43 1.51 -7.99 -10.94
C PHE A 43 1.24 -8.12 -12.45
N PRO A 44 2.16 -7.79 -13.31
CA PRO A 44 3.62 -7.66 -13.19
C PRO A 44 4.12 -6.30 -12.69
N GLY A 45 3.29 -5.33 -12.46
CA GLY A 45 3.61 -3.97 -12.08
C GLY A 45 3.29 -2.96 -13.20
N PRO A 46 3.30 -1.66 -12.88
CA PRO A 46 3.02 -0.62 -13.85
C PRO A 46 4.15 -0.50 -14.87
N GLU A 47 3.82 0.02 -16.03
CA GLU A 47 4.79 0.31 -17.07
C GLU A 47 5.80 1.38 -16.64
N LEU A 48 7.00 1.29 -17.20
CA LEU A 48 7.99 2.36 -17.03
C LEU A 48 7.43 3.66 -17.60
N ALA A 49 7.69 4.77 -16.90
CA ALA A 49 7.20 6.11 -17.25
C ALA A 49 5.66 6.28 -17.27
N ASP A 50 4.90 5.30 -16.83
CA ASP A 50 3.46 5.47 -16.57
C ASP A 50 3.22 5.99 -15.16
N TYR A 51 2.84 7.25 -15.07
CA TYR A 51 2.53 7.93 -13.82
C TYR A 51 1.08 8.41 -13.76
N ALA A 52 0.25 7.97 -14.69
CA ALA A 52 -1.17 8.34 -14.75
C ALA A 52 -1.86 8.06 -13.40
N GLY A 53 -2.72 8.97 -12.97
CA GLY A 53 -3.49 8.85 -11.72
C GLY A 53 -2.65 8.99 -10.44
N LEU A 54 -1.44 9.52 -10.49
CA LEU A 54 -0.63 9.77 -9.30
C LEU A 54 -0.49 11.28 -9.02
N PRO A 55 -0.76 11.74 -7.80
CA PRO A 55 -0.63 13.14 -7.39
C PRO A 55 0.83 13.52 -7.13
N ILE A 56 1.75 13.16 -8.05
CA ILE A 56 3.18 13.37 -7.91
C ILE A 56 3.61 14.79 -8.30
N ASN A 57 4.61 15.30 -7.59
CA ASN A 57 5.25 16.55 -7.94
C ASN A 57 6.41 16.37 -8.96
N ALA A 58 7.05 17.47 -9.34
CA ALA A 58 8.15 17.44 -10.31
C ALA A 58 9.36 16.62 -9.83
N ALA A 59 9.63 16.61 -8.51
CA ALA A 59 10.75 15.86 -7.94
C ALA A 59 10.51 14.34 -8.03
N ALA A 60 9.30 13.87 -7.72
CA ALA A 60 8.93 12.47 -7.89
C ALA A 60 8.99 12.03 -9.35
N ARG A 61 8.49 12.87 -10.26
CA ARG A 61 8.53 12.61 -11.70
C ARG A 61 9.96 12.49 -12.21
N ALA A 62 10.87 13.38 -11.78
CA ALA A 62 12.28 13.30 -12.14
C ALA A 62 12.95 12.00 -11.63
N ARG A 63 12.54 11.51 -10.44
CA ARG A 63 13.03 10.23 -9.91
C ARG A 63 12.53 9.05 -10.73
N GLY A 64 11.24 9.03 -11.10
CA GLY A 64 10.69 8.00 -11.99
C GLY A 64 11.35 8.02 -13.37
N ASP A 65 11.58 9.20 -13.95
CA ASP A 65 12.26 9.34 -15.23
C ASP A 65 13.70 8.83 -15.21
N ALA A 66 14.37 8.97 -14.08
CA ALA A 66 15.74 8.48 -13.90
C ALA A 66 15.80 6.98 -13.59
N TYR A 67 14.69 6.34 -13.25
CA TYR A 67 14.68 4.92 -12.86
C TYR A 67 15.05 4.01 -14.02
N ASP A 68 16.08 3.19 -13.82
CA ASP A 68 16.55 2.19 -14.78
C ASP A 68 16.28 0.78 -14.23
N ALA A 69 15.21 0.15 -14.70
CA ALA A 69 14.79 -1.17 -14.26
C ALA A 69 15.78 -2.29 -14.61
N ASP A 70 16.70 -2.05 -15.53
CA ASP A 70 17.77 -3.00 -15.90
C ASP A 70 18.93 -2.98 -14.90
N ARG A 71 18.96 -2.00 -14.00
CA ARG A 71 19.99 -1.89 -12.97
C ARG A 71 19.55 -2.57 -11.68
N ILE A 72 20.08 -3.76 -11.47
CA ILE A 72 19.76 -4.62 -10.33
C ILE A 72 19.96 -3.91 -8.98
N SER A 73 20.99 -3.06 -8.88
CA SER A 73 21.31 -2.31 -7.66
C SER A 73 20.23 -1.30 -7.22
N VAL A 74 19.33 -0.86 -8.11
CA VAL A 74 18.26 0.07 -7.78
C VAL A 74 16.91 -0.60 -7.61
N VAL A 75 16.73 -1.82 -8.07
CA VAL A 75 15.49 -2.60 -7.93
C VAL A 75 15.48 -3.28 -6.56
N MET A 76 14.54 -2.88 -5.69
CA MET A 76 14.52 -3.31 -4.28
C MET A 76 14.39 -4.83 -4.15
N GLU A 77 13.56 -5.46 -4.94
CA GLU A 77 13.32 -6.89 -4.92
C GLU A 77 14.56 -7.70 -5.26
N TYR A 78 15.38 -7.22 -6.18
CA TYR A 78 16.65 -7.88 -6.51
C TYR A 78 17.71 -7.75 -5.41
N GLN A 79 17.52 -6.82 -4.49
CA GLN A 79 18.39 -6.62 -3.34
C GLN A 79 17.79 -7.18 -2.04
N CYS A 80 16.73 -7.97 -2.14
CA CYS A 80 16.01 -8.56 -0.99
C CYS A 80 15.58 -7.51 0.04
N ARG A 81 15.20 -6.33 -0.40
CA ARG A 81 14.72 -5.25 0.45
C ARG A 81 13.21 -5.31 0.56
N PRO A 82 12.65 -5.53 1.75
CA PRO A 82 11.21 -5.54 1.92
C PRO A 82 10.61 -4.15 1.71
N HIS A 83 9.35 -4.13 1.31
CA HIS A 83 8.58 -2.89 1.16
C HIS A 83 7.82 -2.55 2.43
N GLY A 84 7.50 -1.27 2.64
CA GLY A 84 6.60 -0.84 3.71
C GLY A 84 5.16 -1.31 3.47
N SER A 85 4.30 -1.16 4.48
CA SER A 85 2.89 -1.59 4.42
C SER A 85 2.10 -0.91 3.30
N ASP A 86 2.48 0.31 2.95
CA ASP A 86 1.92 1.08 1.84
C ASP A 86 2.09 0.41 0.47
N TYR A 87 3.01 -0.55 0.36
CA TYR A 87 3.29 -1.27 -0.87
C TYR A 87 3.22 -2.79 -0.71
N SER A 88 3.72 -3.37 0.39
CA SER A 88 3.75 -4.81 0.60
C SER A 88 2.35 -5.44 0.58
N MET A 89 1.35 -4.73 1.10
CA MET A 89 -0.05 -5.15 1.08
C MET A 89 -0.62 -5.28 -0.35
N ARG A 90 0.02 -4.69 -1.34
CA ARG A 90 -0.36 -4.77 -2.77
C ARG A 90 0.29 -5.95 -3.49
N GLY A 91 1.19 -6.65 -2.86
CA GLY A 91 1.87 -7.80 -3.44
C GLY A 91 0.96 -9.00 -3.70
N SER A 92 1.51 -10.00 -4.36
CA SER A 92 0.81 -11.25 -4.72
C SER A 92 0.86 -12.30 -3.61
N ALA A 93 1.34 -11.95 -2.44
CA ALA A 93 1.54 -12.88 -1.34
C ALA A 93 0.43 -12.79 -0.29
N ASN A 94 0.32 -13.84 0.47
CA ASN A 94 -0.66 -14.00 1.53
C ASN A 94 -0.27 -13.20 2.77
N LEU A 95 -1.28 -12.76 3.52
CA LEU A 95 -1.14 -12.01 4.75
C LEU A 95 -1.55 -12.89 5.94
N ARG A 96 -0.69 -12.98 6.94
CA ARG A 96 -1.04 -13.53 8.26
C ARG A 96 -1.09 -12.41 9.28
N ILE A 97 -2.14 -12.40 10.08
CA ILE A 97 -2.31 -11.49 11.19
C ILE A 97 -2.43 -12.31 12.47
N THR A 98 -1.58 -12.03 13.43
CA THR A 98 -1.64 -12.57 14.80
C THR A 98 -1.77 -11.42 15.78
N LYS A 99 -2.19 -11.74 17.01
CA LYS A 99 -2.30 -10.75 18.09
C LYS A 99 -1.43 -11.16 19.26
N ASP A 100 -0.74 -10.19 19.85
CA ASP A 100 -0.12 -10.33 21.14
C ASP A 100 -1.13 -9.89 22.21
N ILE A 101 -1.27 -10.70 23.23
CA ILE A 101 -2.20 -10.47 24.35
C ILE A 101 -1.36 -10.25 25.60
N ASP A 102 -1.65 -9.17 26.31
CA ASP A 102 -1.11 -8.95 27.65
C ASP A 102 -1.66 -10.01 28.62
N THR A 103 -0.77 -10.70 29.32
CA THR A 103 -1.13 -11.85 30.17
C THR A 103 -1.92 -11.46 31.42
N ASP A 104 -1.78 -10.22 31.88
CA ASP A 104 -2.41 -9.76 33.11
C ASP A 104 -3.81 -9.20 32.86
N SER A 105 -3.95 -8.43 31.76
CA SER A 105 -5.21 -7.77 31.39
C SER A 105 -6.04 -8.57 30.40
N GLU A 106 -5.48 -9.60 29.77
CA GLU A 106 -6.06 -10.39 28.68
C GLU A 106 -6.48 -9.53 27.46
N GLN A 107 -5.93 -8.32 27.34
CA GLN A 107 -6.25 -7.41 26.25
C GLN A 107 -5.20 -7.49 25.13
N PRO A 108 -5.61 -7.33 23.86
CA PRO A 108 -4.66 -7.21 22.76
C PRO A 108 -3.78 -5.96 22.92
N VAL A 109 -2.47 -6.14 22.91
CA VAL A 109 -1.49 -5.04 22.97
C VAL A 109 -0.86 -4.76 21.62
N ALA A 110 -0.92 -5.70 20.68
CA ALA A 110 -0.47 -5.51 19.33
C ALA A 110 -1.11 -6.49 18.35
N PHE A 111 -1.20 -6.09 17.08
CA PHE A 111 -1.27 -7.02 15.96
C PHE A 111 0.11 -7.16 15.32
N LYS A 112 0.47 -8.38 14.94
CA LYS A 112 1.63 -8.67 14.11
C LYS A 112 1.16 -9.13 12.74
N THR A 113 1.70 -8.54 11.69
CA THR A 113 1.43 -8.93 10.31
C THR A 113 2.67 -9.54 9.69
N HIS A 114 2.46 -10.61 8.93
CA HIS A 114 3.46 -11.24 8.09
C HIS A 114 2.91 -11.34 6.68
N ILE A 115 3.65 -10.82 5.70
CA ILE A 115 3.34 -10.94 4.28
C ILE A 115 4.44 -11.77 3.65
N GLY A 116 4.09 -12.88 2.98
CA GLY A 116 5.06 -13.78 2.39
C GLY A 116 5.95 -13.13 1.33
N TRP A 117 5.46 -12.09 0.65
CA TRP A 117 6.28 -11.37 -0.30
C TRP A 117 7.37 -10.55 0.41
N MET A 118 8.64 -10.90 0.16
CA MET A 118 9.83 -10.34 0.79
C MET A 118 9.85 -10.48 2.32
N GLU A 119 9.12 -11.47 2.85
CA GLU A 119 9.07 -11.80 4.30
C GLU A 119 8.84 -10.56 5.19
N MET A 120 7.88 -9.72 4.79
CA MET A 120 7.64 -8.47 5.49
C MET A 120 6.90 -8.69 6.80
N GLU A 121 7.58 -8.42 7.90
CA GLU A 121 6.99 -8.45 9.24
C GLU A 121 6.78 -7.05 9.80
N ARG A 122 5.68 -6.84 10.51
CA ARG A 122 5.31 -5.57 11.10
C ARG A 122 4.54 -5.78 12.40
N THR A 123 4.81 -4.93 13.40
CA THR A 123 4.03 -4.83 14.63
C THR A 123 3.21 -3.55 14.64
N ILE A 124 1.93 -3.66 14.93
CA ILE A 124 0.97 -2.56 15.10
C ILE A 124 0.60 -2.50 16.59
N TRP A 125 1.10 -1.52 17.29
CA TRP A 125 0.88 -1.37 18.72
C TRP A 125 -0.49 -0.78 19.03
N LEU A 126 -1.19 -1.36 20.00
CA LEU A 126 -2.55 -0.96 20.40
C LEU A 126 -2.60 -0.34 21.81
N ASP A 127 -1.48 -0.24 22.48
CA ASP A 127 -1.35 0.18 23.87
C ASP A 127 -1.24 1.72 24.06
N GLY A 128 -1.44 2.48 22.99
CA GLY A 128 -1.43 3.94 23.05
C GLY A 128 -0.04 4.58 23.17
N ARG A 129 1.04 3.80 22.97
CA ARG A 129 2.40 4.34 23.01
C ARG A 129 2.61 5.42 21.96
N PRO A 130 3.41 6.48 22.29
CA PRO A 130 3.73 7.51 21.31
C PRO A 130 4.66 6.99 20.22
N HIS A 131 4.62 7.64 19.06
CA HIS A 131 5.63 7.42 18.02
C HIS A 131 7.01 7.89 18.49
N PRO A 132 8.08 7.25 18.00
CA PRO A 132 9.45 7.71 18.28
C PRO A 132 9.68 9.16 17.83
N PRO A 133 10.66 9.87 18.40
CA PRO A 133 11.02 11.20 17.91
C PRO A 133 11.52 11.13 16.45
N GLU A 134 11.37 12.22 15.70
CA GLU A 134 11.67 12.28 14.26
C GLU A 134 13.07 11.77 13.88
N ALA A 135 14.05 11.97 14.76
CA ALA A 135 15.43 11.53 14.53
C ALA A 135 15.66 10.04 14.83
N ALA A 136 14.66 9.29 15.21
CA ALA A 136 14.82 7.86 15.47
C ALA A 136 15.11 7.06 14.20
N VAL A 137 15.65 5.85 14.38
CA VAL A 137 16.04 4.99 13.27
C VAL A 137 14.82 4.56 12.45
N HIS A 138 14.91 4.70 11.14
CA HIS A 138 13.92 4.24 10.19
C HIS A 138 14.11 2.76 9.85
N SER A 139 13.00 2.04 9.68
CA SER A 139 13.00 0.63 9.26
C SER A 139 12.16 0.43 8.00
N TRP A 140 12.22 -0.76 7.39
CA TRP A 140 11.34 -1.07 6.26
C TRP A 140 9.87 -1.15 6.69
N ALA A 141 9.60 -1.70 7.87
CA ALA A 141 8.26 -1.79 8.47
C ALA A 141 7.74 -0.46 9.02
N GLY A 142 8.64 0.47 9.33
CA GLY A 142 8.31 1.68 10.07
C GLY A 142 7.98 1.39 11.54
N PHE A 143 7.31 2.34 12.16
CA PHE A 143 6.72 2.22 13.49
C PHE A 143 5.22 2.47 13.39
N SER A 144 4.41 1.51 13.85
CA SER A 144 2.96 1.54 13.66
C SER A 144 2.21 1.49 14.98
N THR A 145 1.22 2.38 15.14
CA THR A 145 0.26 2.36 16.25
C THR A 145 -1.15 2.30 15.69
N GLY A 146 -2.06 1.64 16.40
CA GLY A 146 -3.46 1.50 16.03
C GLY A 146 -4.39 2.07 17.09
N VAL A 147 -5.45 2.73 16.66
CA VAL A 147 -6.53 3.26 17.50
C VAL A 147 -7.86 2.76 16.96
N TRP A 148 -8.71 2.26 17.84
CA TRP A 148 -10.05 1.80 17.49
C TRP A 148 -11.03 2.95 17.38
N GLU A 149 -11.76 3.00 16.27
CA GLU A 149 -12.88 3.90 16.00
C GLU A 149 -14.13 3.07 15.71
N GLY A 150 -14.84 2.66 16.77
CA GLY A 150 -15.92 1.67 16.64
C GLY A 150 -15.39 0.30 16.16
N ASN A 151 -15.81 -0.13 15.00
CA ASN A 151 -15.37 -1.41 14.40
C ASN A 151 -14.21 -1.24 13.40
N MET A 152 -13.70 -0.04 13.25
CA MET A 152 -12.57 0.27 12.38
C MET A 152 -11.30 0.45 13.21
N LEU A 153 -10.19 -0.12 12.74
CA LEU A 153 -8.87 0.13 13.29
C LEU A 153 -8.15 1.14 12.40
N THR A 154 -7.88 2.33 12.93
CA THR A 154 -7.06 3.34 12.27
C THR A 154 -5.62 3.18 12.71
N ILE A 155 -4.72 2.90 11.76
CA ILE A 155 -3.31 2.64 11.99
C ILE A 155 -2.50 3.79 11.42
N THR A 156 -1.58 4.32 12.20
CA THR A 156 -0.60 5.33 11.75
C THR A 156 0.78 4.71 11.72
N THR A 157 1.50 4.87 10.59
CA THR A 157 2.88 4.39 10.43
C THR A 157 3.80 5.53 10.03
N THR A 158 4.92 5.65 10.74
CA THR A 158 6.00 6.61 10.48
C THR A 158 7.35 5.89 10.51
N HIS A 159 8.45 6.60 10.36
CA HIS A 159 9.83 6.06 10.41
C HIS A 159 10.08 4.96 9.37
N LEU A 160 9.47 5.11 8.20
CA LEU A 160 9.69 4.23 7.06
C LEU A 160 10.97 4.62 6.31
N LYS A 161 11.82 3.65 5.94
CA LYS A 161 12.91 3.89 4.99
C LYS A 161 12.36 4.30 3.63
N PRO A 162 13.09 5.10 2.82
CA PRO A 162 12.70 5.42 1.45
C PRO A 162 12.38 4.17 0.64
N SER A 163 11.31 4.23 -0.17
CA SER A 163 10.83 3.11 -0.97
C SER A 163 10.13 3.62 -2.23
N TYR A 164 9.27 2.79 -2.83
CA TYR A 164 8.45 3.12 -3.98
C TYR A 164 6.98 3.31 -3.61
N LEU A 165 6.31 4.20 -4.35
CA LEU A 165 4.86 4.18 -4.47
C LEU A 165 4.40 3.22 -5.57
N ARG A 166 5.21 3.06 -6.62
CA ARG A 166 5.03 2.11 -7.74
C ARG A 166 6.38 1.55 -8.18
N ARG A 167 6.37 0.30 -8.69
CA ARG A 167 7.57 -0.42 -9.16
C ARG A 167 8.28 0.22 -10.36
N ASN A 168 7.73 1.24 -10.95
CA ASN A 168 8.34 2.00 -12.04
C ASN A 168 9.21 3.18 -11.57
N GLY A 169 9.66 3.14 -10.32
CA GLY A 169 10.61 4.11 -9.79
C GLY A 169 9.99 5.36 -9.17
N ILE A 170 8.65 5.46 -9.09
CA ILE A 170 8.01 6.55 -8.36
C ILE A 170 8.28 6.40 -6.86
N PRO A 171 9.00 7.36 -6.25
CA PRO A 171 9.51 7.23 -4.91
C PRO A 171 8.46 7.53 -3.83
N ARG A 172 8.70 6.96 -2.65
CA ARG A 172 8.16 7.40 -1.36
C ARG A 172 9.32 7.80 -0.46
N SER A 173 9.21 8.96 0.18
CA SER A 173 10.26 9.48 1.07
C SER A 173 10.23 8.82 2.46
N ASP A 174 11.25 9.09 3.24
CA ASP A 174 11.31 8.75 4.67
C ASP A 174 10.50 9.71 5.56
N LYS A 175 9.96 10.80 4.99
CA LYS A 175 9.07 11.75 5.66
C LYS A 175 7.60 11.36 5.49
N ALA A 176 7.31 10.34 4.73
CA ALA A 176 5.95 9.88 4.51
C ALA A 176 5.32 9.37 5.81
N LYS A 177 4.04 9.73 5.98
CA LYS A 177 3.14 9.16 6.97
C LYS A 177 2.11 8.30 6.23
N VAL A 178 1.94 7.08 6.68
CA VAL A 178 0.93 6.17 6.14
C VAL A 178 -0.16 5.98 7.17
N THR A 179 -1.41 6.23 6.77
CA THR A 179 -2.59 5.94 7.59
C THR A 179 -3.38 4.84 6.91
N GLU A 180 -3.73 3.81 7.68
CA GLU A 180 -4.54 2.69 7.20
C GLU A 180 -5.84 2.62 8.00
N HIS A 181 -6.94 2.35 7.31
CA HIS A 181 -8.23 2.07 7.92
C HIS A 181 -8.61 0.62 7.62
N TRP A 182 -8.61 -0.19 8.66
CA TRP A 182 -8.94 -1.61 8.55
C TRP A 182 -10.36 -1.87 9.02
N THR A 183 -11.15 -2.47 8.14
CA THR A 183 -12.51 -2.91 8.45
C THR A 183 -12.69 -4.37 8.05
N ARG A 184 -13.51 -5.10 8.79
CA ARG A 184 -13.83 -6.49 8.50
C ARG A 184 -15.32 -6.70 8.42
N HIS A 185 -15.76 -7.31 7.32
CA HIS A 185 -17.13 -7.74 7.10
C HIS A 185 -17.14 -9.25 6.82
N GLY A 186 -17.51 -10.03 7.84
CA GLY A 186 -17.46 -11.50 7.75
C GLY A 186 -16.05 -12.00 7.44
N ASN A 187 -15.86 -12.57 6.26
CA ASN A 187 -14.60 -13.12 5.81
C ASN A 187 -13.81 -12.14 4.91
N ILE A 188 -14.23 -10.90 4.78
CA ILE A 188 -13.52 -9.90 3.99
C ILE A 188 -12.89 -8.86 4.92
N LEU A 189 -11.59 -8.66 4.77
CA LEU A 189 -10.82 -7.56 5.33
C LEU A 189 -10.62 -6.52 4.23
N THR A 190 -11.07 -5.31 4.49
CA THR A 190 -10.81 -4.14 3.63
C THR A 190 -9.80 -3.23 4.31
N VAL A 191 -8.76 -2.86 3.58
CA VAL A 191 -7.71 -1.93 4.02
C VAL A 191 -7.72 -0.73 3.08
N ILE A 192 -7.99 0.46 3.61
CA ILE A 192 -7.81 1.73 2.90
C ILE A 192 -6.49 2.32 3.36
N VAL A 193 -5.59 2.59 2.43
CA VAL A 193 -4.26 3.15 2.68
C VAL A 193 -4.21 4.57 2.18
N VAL A 194 -3.88 5.50 3.06
CA VAL A 194 -3.67 6.92 2.77
C VAL A 194 -2.20 7.24 2.98
N ILE A 195 -1.52 7.64 1.91
CA ILE A 195 -0.09 7.98 1.91
C ILE A 195 0.03 9.49 1.79
N ASP A 196 0.56 10.11 2.82
CA ASP A 196 0.88 11.54 2.87
C ASP A 196 2.40 11.69 2.83
N ASP A 197 2.94 12.17 1.72
CA ASP A 197 4.37 12.35 1.50
C ASP A 197 4.67 13.79 1.09
N PRO A 198 5.12 14.64 2.02
CA PRO A 198 5.35 16.06 1.74
C PRO A 198 6.52 16.32 0.79
N VAL A 199 7.35 15.30 0.50
CA VAL A 199 8.51 15.44 -0.41
C VAL A 199 8.13 15.18 -1.86
N PHE A 200 7.26 14.18 -2.11
CA PHE A 200 7.02 13.67 -3.45
C PHE A 200 5.57 13.79 -3.93
N LEU A 201 4.61 13.99 -3.02
CA LEU A 201 3.20 14.13 -3.37
C LEU A 201 2.71 15.57 -3.21
N THR A 202 1.75 15.97 -4.05
CA THR A 202 1.06 17.27 -3.97
C THR A 202 -0.21 17.19 -3.15
N GLU A 203 -0.76 15.99 -2.99
CA GLU A 203 -1.90 15.65 -2.13
C GLU A 203 -1.82 14.17 -1.74
N PRO A 204 -2.53 13.71 -0.70
CA PRO A 204 -2.48 12.30 -0.27
C PRO A 204 -2.89 11.33 -1.38
N LEU A 205 -2.13 10.25 -1.53
CA LEU A 205 -2.49 9.14 -2.41
C LEU A 205 -3.30 8.11 -1.61
N ILE A 206 -4.51 7.79 -2.11
CA ILE A 206 -5.41 6.85 -1.46
C ILE A 206 -5.52 5.59 -2.32
N ARG A 207 -5.43 4.43 -1.66
CA ARG A 207 -5.61 3.10 -2.26
C ARG A 207 -6.49 2.24 -1.38
N SER A 208 -7.16 1.25 -1.97
CA SER A 208 -7.91 0.24 -1.23
C SER A 208 -7.48 -1.16 -1.63
N GLU A 209 -7.54 -2.07 -0.69
CA GLU A 209 -7.15 -3.47 -0.86
C GLU A 209 -8.10 -4.34 -0.07
N ASN A 210 -8.45 -5.49 -0.67
CA ASN A 210 -9.32 -6.45 -0.01
C ASN A 210 -8.65 -7.81 0.08
N TRP A 211 -9.01 -8.51 1.15
CA TRP A 211 -8.48 -9.81 1.49
C TRP A 211 -9.61 -10.73 1.91
N MET A 212 -9.54 -11.99 1.52
CA MET A 212 -10.47 -13.02 1.96
C MET A 212 -9.80 -13.90 3.01
N LEU A 213 -10.52 -14.15 4.11
CA LEU A 213 -10.07 -15.06 5.16
C LEU A 213 -9.95 -16.48 4.57
N ASP A 214 -8.77 -17.07 4.70
CA ASP A 214 -8.45 -18.42 4.26
C ASP A 214 -7.69 -19.18 5.35
N PRO A 215 -8.41 -19.83 6.27
CA PRO A 215 -7.79 -20.56 7.38
C PRO A 215 -6.92 -21.75 6.96
N GLY A 216 -7.13 -22.25 5.75
CA GLY A 216 -6.38 -23.40 5.21
C GLY A 216 -5.07 -23.02 4.52
N GLN A 217 -4.72 -21.74 4.50
CA GLN A 217 -3.57 -21.26 3.77
C GLN A 217 -2.24 -21.64 4.42
N GLU A 218 -1.33 -22.17 3.62
CA GLU A 218 0.05 -22.42 4.01
C GLU A 218 0.94 -21.22 3.67
N PHE A 219 1.83 -20.88 4.60
CA PHE A 219 2.88 -19.88 4.40
C PHE A 219 4.21 -20.62 4.23
N LEU A 220 4.67 -20.65 2.99
CA LEU A 220 5.99 -21.18 2.68
C LEU A 220 7.02 -20.05 2.81
N PRO A 221 8.16 -20.29 3.48
CA PRO A 221 9.25 -19.33 3.54
C PRO A 221 9.72 -18.95 2.13
N GLN A 222 9.86 -17.68 1.86
CA GLN A 222 10.44 -17.17 0.62
C GLN A 222 11.89 -16.78 0.89
N SER A 223 12.81 -17.68 0.58
CA SER A 223 14.23 -17.32 0.59
C SER A 223 14.53 -16.32 -0.51
N CYS A 224 15.29 -15.29 -0.21
CA CYS A 224 15.75 -14.31 -1.18
C CYS A 224 17.27 -14.18 -1.11
N GLU A 225 17.92 -14.22 -2.27
CA GLU A 225 19.35 -13.95 -2.40
C GLU A 225 19.53 -12.68 -3.25
N PRO A 226 20.35 -11.71 -2.78
CA PRO A 226 20.60 -10.51 -3.56
C PRO A 226 21.25 -10.87 -4.90
N ALA A 227 20.66 -10.36 -5.98
CA ALA A 227 21.21 -10.55 -7.31
C ALA A 227 22.47 -9.70 -7.50
N PRO A 228 23.54 -10.24 -8.12
CA PRO A 228 24.72 -9.45 -8.44
C PRO A 228 24.42 -8.43 -9.54
N GLU A 229 25.00 -7.24 -9.41
CA GLU A 229 24.88 -6.20 -10.44
C GLU A 229 25.56 -6.65 -11.76
N ILE A 230 24.98 -6.27 -12.87
CA ILE A 230 25.54 -6.51 -14.19
C ILE A 230 26.79 -5.65 -14.37
N PRO A 231 27.94 -6.23 -14.74
CA PRO A 231 29.13 -5.47 -15.00
C PRO A 231 28.91 -4.35 -16.01
N ALA A 232 29.33 -3.15 -15.66
CA ALA A 232 29.17 -1.97 -16.52
C ALA A 232 30.52 -1.24 -16.69
N PRO A 233 30.73 -0.47 -17.76
CA PRO A 233 31.91 0.34 -17.92
C PRO A 233 32.12 1.30 -16.77
N LYS A 234 33.39 1.62 -16.46
CA LYS A 234 33.74 2.59 -15.42
C LYS A 234 33.07 3.94 -15.68
N GLY A 235 32.39 4.45 -14.67
CA GLY A 235 31.68 5.73 -14.75
C GLY A 235 30.21 5.60 -15.16
N THR A 236 29.72 4.38 -15.43
CA THR A 236 28.28 4.16 -15.62
C THR A 236 27.54 4.41 -14.30
N VAL A 237 26.49 5.21 -14.36
CA VAL A 237 25.59 5.42 -13.23
C VAL A 237 24.39 4.47 -13.33
N PRO A 238 23.80 3.97 -12.23
CA PRO A 238 22.70 3.03 -12.25
C PRO A 238 21.35 3.75 -12.44
N GLN A 239 21.26 4.66 -13.39
CA GLN A 239 20.07 5.46 -13.65
C GLN A 239 20.12 6.07 -15.04
N HIS A 240 18.96 6.40 -15.61
CA HIS A 240 18.90 7.21 -16.81
C HIS A 240 19.27 8.65 -16.49
N LEU A 241 20.11 9.27 -17.32
CA LEU A 241 20.36 10.70 -17.27
C LEU A 241 19.13 11.46 -17.81
N PRO A 242 18.96 12.75 -17.47
CA PRO A 242 17.83 13.55 -17.96
C PRO A 242 17.68 13.47 -19.48
N GLY A 243 16.49 13.06 -19.94
CA GLY A 243 16.17 12.93 -21.37
C GLY A 243 16.72 11.69 -22.07
N THR A 244 17.41 10.77 -21.38
CA THR A 244 17.96 9.54 -21.99
C THR A 244 17.11 8.29 -21.75
N ASN A 245 16.07 8.38 -20.93
CA ASN A 245 15.17 7.25 -20.68
C ASN A 245 14.33 6.98 -21.95
N PRO A 246 14.46 5.80 -22.57
CA PRO A 246 13.75 5.50 -23.82
C PRO A 246 12.24 5.24 -23.62
N PHE A 247 11.80 5.01 -22.38
CA PHE A 247 10.43 4.62 -22.09
C PHE A 247 9.48 5.81 -21.84
N LEU A 248 9.98 7.07 -21.87
CA LEU A 248 9.18 8.24 -21.49
C LEU A 248 7.92 8.47 -22.32
N HIS A 249 7.87 7.95 -23.54
CA HIS A 249 6.76 8.10 -24.48
C HIS A 249 6.00 6.79 -24.74
N GLU A 250 6.52 5.67 -24.27
CA GLU A 250 6.07 4.35 -24.68
C GLU A 250 4.57 4.11 -24.41
N VAL A 251 4.12 4.40 -23.22
CA VAL A 251 2.70 4.24 -22.82
C VAL A 251 1.79 5.18 -23.63
N ALA A 252 2.23 6.43 -23.85
CA ALA A 252 1.49 7.38 -24.65
C ALA A 252 1.33 6.90 -26.09
N ASP A 253 2.41 6.40 -26.67
CA ASP A 253 2.44 5.90 -28.06
C ASP A 253 1.56 4.65 -28.24
N TRP A 254 1.55 3.76 -27.26
CA TRP A 254 0.75 2.54 -27.32
C TRP A 254 -0.75 2.78 -27.30
N TYR A 255 -1.18 3.65 -26.39
CA TYR A 255 -2.60 3.93 -26.20
C TYR A 255 -3.09 5.13 -26.99
N GLY A 256 -2.23 5.76 -27.80
CA GLY A 256 -2.55 6.98 -28.54
C GLY A 256 -2.92 8.14 -27.63
N LEU A 257 -2.39 8.18 -26.40
CA LEU A 257 -2.68 9.21 -25.41
C LEU A 257 -1.69 10.38 -25.57
N PRO A 258 -2.10 11.60 -25.22
CA PRO A 258 -1.13 12.68 -25.06
C PRO A 258 -0.10 12.33 -23.98
N VAL A 259 1.18 12.56 -24.24
CA VAL A 259 2.27 12.31 -23.27
C VAL A 259 1.97 12.97 -21.92
N LYS A 260 1.35 14.15 -21.91
CA LYS A 260 0.92 14.82 -20.69
C LYS A 260 0.03 13.93 -19.81
N ALA A 261 -0.82 13.10 -20.40
CA ALA A 261 -1.75 12.24 -19.67
C ALA A 261 -1.04 11.11 -18.92
N THR A 262 0.09 10.63 -19.43
CA THR A 262 0.87 9.55 -18.82
C THR A 262 1.87 10.05 -17.76
N ARG A 263 2.01 11.36 -17.63
CA ARG A 263 3.03 11.96 -16.76
C ARG A 263 2.60 12.15 -15.30
N GLY A 264 1.36 11.85 -14.94
CA GLY A 264 0.82 12.03 -13.60
C GLY A 264 0.66 13.50 -13.19
N GLY A 265 0.34 13.69 -11.94
CA GLY A 265 0.00 14.96 -11.32
C GLY A 265 -1.41 14.90 -10.72
N ALA A 266 -1.72 15.75 -9.74
CA ALA A 266 -3.03 15.76 -9.07
C ALA A 266 -4.17 15.94 -10.07
N GLU A 267 -3.98 16.80 -11.07
CA GLU A 267 -4.98 17.08 -12.11
C GLU A 267 -5.38 15.83 -12.90
N SER A 268 -4.47 14.86 -13.07
CA SER A 268 -4.75 13.62 -13.82
C SER A 268 -5.72 12.68 -13.10
N MET A 269 -5.98 12.91 -11.82
CA MET A 269 -6.93 12.14 -11.01
C MET A 269 -8.39 12.61 -11.17
N TYR A 270 -8.60 13.82 -11.67
CA TYR A 270 -9.92 14.44 -11.72
C TYR A 270 -10.63 14.21 -13.07
N PRO A 271 -11.97 14.03 -13.07
CA PRO A 271 -12.75 13.79 -14.29
C PRO A 271 -12.58 14.89 -15.35
N GLU A 272 -12.36 16.13 -14.94
CA GLU A 272 -12.17 17.28 -15.81
C GLU A 272 -10.95 17.13 -16.71
N PHE A 273 -9.89 16.51 -16.20
CA PHE A 273 -8.68 16.25 -16.98
C PHE A 273 -8.97 15.34 -18.19
N ARG A 274 -9.84 14.33 -18.03
CA ARG A 274 -10.23 13.43 -19.12
C ARG A 274 -10.91 14.18 -20.26
N GLN A 275 -11.67 15.24 -19.97
CA GLN A 275 -12.32 16.07 -20.99
C GLN A 275 -11.30 16.84 -21.83
N THR A 276 -10.11 17.13 -21.27
CA THR A 276 -9.04 17.86 -21.96
C THR A 276 -8.12 16.96 -22.79
N MET A 277 -8.17 15.64 -22.57
CA MET A 277 -7.29 14.69 -23.28
C MET A 277 -7.70 14.43 -24.74
N GLY A 278 -8.96 14.69 -25.10
CA GLY A 278 -9.47 14.30 -26.40
C GLY A 278 -9.72 12.80 -26.53
N LYS A 279 -10.01 12.35 -27.73
CA LYS A 279 -10.12 10.92 -28.03
C LYS A 279 -8.71 10.35 -28.30
N PRO A 280 -8.46 9.08 -27.95
CA PRO A 280 -7.23 8.39 -28.33
C PRO A 280 -7.01 8.49 -29.84
N GLU A 281 -5.79 8.80 -30.27
CA GLU A 281 -5.45 8.88 -31.70
C GLU A 281 -5.44 7.49 -32.36
N LYS A 282 -5.13 6.46 -31.56
CA LYS A 282 -5.15 5.06 -31.98
C LYS A 282 -6.30 4.34 -31.31
N PRO A 283 -7.02 3.46 -32.00
CA PRO A 283 -7.97 2.59 -31.33
C PRO A 283 -7.25 1.72 -30.31
N VAL A 284 -7.87 1.51 -29.15
CA VAL A 284 -7.38 0.51 -28.17
C VAL A 284 -7.30 -0.82 -28.90
N PRO A 285 -6.17 -1.55 -28.85
CA PRO A 285 -6.04 -2.83 -29.52
C PRO A 285 -7.18 -3.77 -29.12
N GLU A 286 -7.83 -4.40 -30.10
CA GLU A 286 -8.87 -5.40 -29.84
C GLU A 286 -8.30 -6.64 -29.14
N LYS A 287 -7.00 -6.83 -29.23
CA LYS A 287 -6.26 -7.93 -28.61
C LYS A 287 -5.32 -7.38 -27.55
N CYS A 288 -5.28 -8.09 -26.44
CA CYS A 288 -4.37 -7.84 -25.35
C CYS A 288 -2.96 -8.36 -25.77
N ASP A 289 -2.17 -7.50 -26.35
CA ASP A 289 -0.84 -7.88 -26.91
C ASP A 289 0.25 -7.97 -25.82
N ARG A 290 0.01 -7.41 -24.66
CA ARG A 290 1.07 -7.09 -23.72
C ARG A 290 1.04 -7.82 -22.39
N TYR A 291 -0.12 -8.17 -21.90
CA TYR A 291 -0.25 -8.83 -20.61
C TYR A 291 -0.89 -10.20 -20.75
N CYS A 292 -0.22 -11.22 -20.23
CA CYS A 292 -0.79 -12.56 -20.14
C CYS A 292 -2.06 -12.67 -19.27
N THR A 293 -2.53 -11.59 -18.71
CA THR A 293 -3.81 -11.48 -18.00
C THR A 293 -5.02 -11.62 -18.92
N CYS A 294 -4.87 -11.53 -20.22
CA CYS A 294 -5.93 -11.78 -21.18
C CYS A 294 -6.55 -13.16 -21.05
N GLY A 295 -5.81 -14.15 -20.61
CA GLY A 295 -6.31 -15.51 -20.37
C GLY A 295 -7.37 -15.62 -19.28
N MET A 296 -7.40 -14.68 -18.33
CA MET A 296 -8.41 -14.67 -17.26
C MET A 296 -9.80 -14.26 -17.74
N ASN A 297 -9.89 -13.60 -18.89
CA ASN A 297 -11.13 -13.15 -19.51
C ASN A 297 -11.44 -13.92 -20.83
N GLY A 298 -10.78 -15.05 -21.07
CA GLY A 298 -11.00 -15.86 -22.28
C GLY A 298 -10.28 -15.37 -23.53
N GLY A 299 -9.36 -14.40 -23.41
CA GLY A 299 -8.49 -13.97 -24.51
C GLY A 299 -7.31 -14.91 -24.71
N THR A 300 -6.84 -15.06 -25.95
CA THR A 300 -5.57 -15.76 -26.26
C THR A 300 -4.42 -14.77 -26.18
N CYS A 301 -3.39 -15.07 -25.36
CA CYS A 301 -2.12 -14.36 -25.43
C CYS A 301 -1.36 -14.82 -26.68
N ASP A 302 -1.21 -13.96 -27.67
CA ASP A 302 -0.28 -14.18 -28.76
C ASP A 302 1.11 -13.76 -28.25
N LEU A 303 1.91 -14.72 -27.86
CA LEU A 303 3.33 -14.53 -27.57
C LEU A 303 4.04 -14.37 -28.92
N ARG A 304 4.26 -13.14 -29.37
CA ARG A 304 5.17 -12.84 -30.47
C ARG A 304 6.51 -12.40 -29.94
#